data_179ff06ff21663e034beb8af585c35f2
#
_entry.id   179ff06ff21663e034beb8af585c35f2
#
_cell.length_a   1.000
_cell.length_b   1.000
_cell.length_c   1.000
_cell.angle_alpha   90.00
_cell.angle_beta   90.00
_cell.angle_gamma   90.00
#
_symmetry.space_group_name_H-M   'P 1'
#
loop_
_entity.id
_entity.type
_entity.pdbx_description
1 polymer ?
#
loop_
_entity_poly.entity_id
_entity_poly.type
_entity_poly.pdbx_seq_one_letter_code
_entity_poly.pdbx_strand_id
1 'polypeptide(L)'
;NNEFGRPNLLGYFREYEQDVGGVQRGYHKPIMIAGGLGQIDAGQTKKIDFPAGSLLIQLGGPGMKIGMGGSAASSMASGTNAASLDFDSVQRGNPEIERRAQEVINHCWAQGENNPVLFIHDVGAGGLSNAFPELTNDAGRGARFDLRAVPLEESGLAPKEIWCNESQE
;
A
#
# COMPACT_ATOMS: atom_id res chain seq x y z
N ASN A 1 -10.91 -3.30 8.09
CA ASN A 1 -10.45 -4.03 9.29
C ASN A 1 -11.41 -5.15 9.71
N ASN A 2 -12.72 -4.89 9.67
CA ASN A 2 -13.69 -5.91 10.08
C ASN A 2 -13.68 -7.13 9.15
N GLU A 3 -13.59 -6.93 7.87
CA GLU A 3 -13.47 -7.99 6.86
C GLU A 3 -12.14 -8.73 6.96
N PHE A 4 -11.08 -8.01 7.28
CA PHE A 4 -9.75 -8.56 7.53
C PHE A 4 -9.67 -9.37 8.84
N GLY A 5 -10.63 -9.21 9.75
CA GLY A 5 -10.67 -9.89 11.02
C GLY A 5 -9.89 -9.22 12.13
N ARG A 6 -9.57 -7.94 12.02
CA ARG A 6 -9.05 -7.11 13.11
C ARG A 6 -10.14 -6.30 13.76
N PRO A 7 -10.13 -6.16 15.08
CA PRO A 7 -11.11 -5.34 15.77
C PRO A 7 -11.03 -3.88 15.30
N ASN A 8 -12.20 -3.30 15.07
CA ASN A 8 -12.35 -1.88 14.81
C ASN A 8 -13.21 -1.29 15.93
N LEU A 9 -12.63 -0.44 16.76
CA LEU A 9 -13.30 0.06 17.96
C LEU A 9 -14.38 1.06 17.64
N LEU A 10 -14.12 2.00 16.76
CA LEU A 10 -15.07 3.04 16.41
C LEU A 10 -14.70 3.73 15.09
N GLY A 11 -15.70 4.37 14.52
CA GLY A 11 -15.54 5.38 13.48
C GLY A 11 -16.26 6.66 13.89
N TYR A 12 -15.84 7.75 13.33
CA TYR A 12 -16.42 9.05 13.55
C TYR A 12 -16.44 9.82 12.23
N PHE A 13 -17.63 10.32 11.88
CA PHE A 13 -17.81 11.16 10.70
C PHE A 13 -18.59 12.39 11.07
N ARG A 14 -18.10 13.58 10.71
CA ARG A 14 -18.79 14.84 10.86
C ARG A 14 -18.61 15.75 9.67
N GLU A 15 -19.67 16.38 9.29
CA GLU A 15 -19.67 17.53 8.41
C GLU A 15 -19.77 18.82 9.24
N TYR A 16 -19.16 19.85 8.73
CA TYR A 16 -19.23 21.18 9.32
C TYR A 16 -19.12 22.24 8.23
N GLU A 17 -20.10 23.13 8.21
CA GLU A 17 -20.08 24.33 7.39
C GLU A 17 -20.48 25.54 8.23
N GLN A 18 -19.86 26.68 7.94
CA GLN A 18 -20.13 27.94 8.59
C GLN A 18 -19.95 29.09 7.61
N ASP A 19 -20.88 30.05 7.62
CA ASP A 19 -20.65 31.35 6.98
C ASP A 19 -19.74 32.21 7.88
N VAL A 20 -18.67 32.71 7.29
CA VAL A 20 -17.73 33.62 7.95
C VAL A 20 -17.58 34.86 7.07
N GLY A 21 -18.33 35.89 7.36
CA GLY A 21 -18.28 37.15 6.64
C GLY A 21 -18.73 37.05 5.18
N GLY A 22 -19.75 36.25 4.90
CA GLY A 22 -20.31 36.00 3.56
C GLY A 22 -19.53 34.97 2.74
N VAL A 23 -18.58 34.26 3.36
CA VAL A 23 -17.84 33.18 2.72
C VAL A 23 -18.15 31.88 3.43
N GLN A 24 -18.68 30.90 2.69
CA GLN A 24 -18.93 29.57 3.18
C GLN A 24 -17.61 28.85 3.43
N ARG A 25 -17.40 28.41 4.65
CA ARG A 25 -16.22 27.63 5.08
C ARG A 25 -16.65 26.30 5.62
N GLY A 26 -15.94 25.23 5.25
CA GLY A 26 -16.28 23.89 5.71
C GLY A 26 -15.27 22.84 5.29
N TYR A 27 -15.55 21.61 5.70
CA TYR A 27 -14.76 20.42 5.32
C TYR A 27 -15.40 19.77 4.09
N HIS A 28 -15.01 20.23 2.89
CA HIS A 28 -15.57 19.75 1.63
C HIS A 28 -14.74 18.64 0.99
N LYS A 29 -13.58 18.32 1.56
CA LYS A 29 -12.76 17.16 1.23
C LYS A 29 -12.43 16.41 2.52
N PRO A 30 -13.24 15.42 2.89
CA PRO A 30 -13.01 14.68 4.12
C PRO A 30 -11.66 13.97 4.11
N ILE A 31 -10.98 14.02 5.24
CA ILE A 31 -9.72 13.32 5.49
C ILE A 31 -10.02 12.15 6.40
N MET A 32 -9.63 10.95 5.98
CA MET A 32 -9.68 9.78 6.85
C MET A 32 -8.40 9.70 7.67
N ILE A 33 -8.55 9.67 8.99
CA ILE A 33 -7.44 9.40 9.90
C ILE A 33 -7.64 8.01 10.47
N ALA A 34 -6.70 7.13 10.21
CA ALA A 34 -6.65 5.81 10.80
C ALA A 34 -5.57 5.78 11.89
N GLY A 35 -5.88 5.15 12.99
CA GLY A 35 -4.95 5.02 14.10
C GLY A 35 -5.20 3.72 14.86
N GLY A 36 -4.24 3.34 15.65
CA GLY A 36 -4.36 2.13 16.44
C GLY A 36 -3.23 1.96 17.44
N LEU A 37 -3.32 0.90 18.19
CA LEU A 37 -2.28 0.46 19.12
C LEU A 37 -1.88 -0.97 18.75
N GLY A 38 -0.59 -1.19 18.64
CA GLY A 38 -0.01 -2.50 18.38
C GLY A 38 1.18 -2.75 19.29
N GLN A 39 1.72 -3.95 19.17
CA GLN A 39 2.90 -4.37 19.91
C GLN A 39 3.93 -4.90 18.90
N ILE A 40 5.19 -4.56 19.12
CA ILE A 40 6.31 -5.04 18.32
C ILE A 40 7.43 -5.50 19.27
N ASP A 41 8.17 -6.49 18.85
CA ASP A 41 9.38 -6.92 19.55
C ASP A 41 10.48 -5.87 19.42
N ALA A 42 11.16 -5.55 20.53
CA ALA A 42 12.22 -4.56 20.55
C ALA A 42 13.37 -4.88 19.59
N GLY A 43 13.65 -6.16 19.35
CA GLY A 43 14.65 -6.63 18.40
C GLY A 43 14.27 -6.42 16.93
N GLN A 44 13.00 -6.15 16.63
CA GLN A 44 12.48 -6.01 15.28
C GLN A 44 12.03 -4.59 14.91
N THR A 45 12.42 -3.61 15.71
CA THR A 45 12.08 -2.20 15.47
C THR A 45 12.94 -1.52 14.40
N LYS A 46 14.03 -2.15 14.00
CA LYS A 46 14.95 -1.61 12.99
C LYS A 46 15.06 -2.55 11.80
N LYS A 47 15.06 -1.95 10.63
CA LYS A 47 15.36 -2.66 9.39
C LYS A 47 16.81 -3.13 9.41
N ILE A 48 17.07 -4.32 8.91
CA ILE A 48 18.41 -4.91 8.79
C ILE A 48 18.84 -4.79 7.35
N ASP A 49 20.02 -4.19 7.11
CA ASP A 49 20.60 -4.12 5.78
C ASP A 49 20.85 -5.52 5.25
N PHE A 50 20.15 -5.89 4.20
CA PHE A 50 20.24 -7.24 3.67
C PHE A 50 21.49 -7.43 2.80
N PRO A 51 22.10 -8.64 2.81
CA PRO A 51 23.26 -8.94 2.01
C PRO A 51 22.93 -9.05 0.51
N ALA A 52 23.97 -8.94 -0.34
CA ALA A 52 23.82 -9.25 -1.74
C ALA A 52 23.37 -10.70 -1.94
N GLY A 53 22.44 -10.91 -2.87
CA GLY A 53 21.83 -12.22 -3.12
C GLY A 53 20.53 -12.46 -2.33
N SER A 54 20.12 -11.53 -1.48
CA SER A 54 18.80 -11.58 -0.83
C SER A 54 17.68 -11.53 -1.86
N LEU A 55 16.60 -12.24 -1.61
CA LEU A 55 15.42 -12.27 -2.45
C LEU A 55 14.49 -11.10 -2.12
N LEU A 56 13.94 -10.49 -3.15
CA LEU A 56 12.83 -9.55 -3.02
C LEU A 56 11.53 -10.33 -3.26
N ILE A 57 10.66 -10.33 -2.27
CA ILE A 57 9.42 -11.09 -2.30
C ILE A 57 8.25 -10.11 -2.17
N GLN A 58 7.35 -10.12 -3.14
CA GLN A 58 6.07 -9.44 -3.03
C GLN A 58 5.05 -10.36 -2.37
N LEU A 59 4.38 -9.86 -1.35
CA LEU A 59 3.20 -10.47 -0.75
C LEU A 59 1.98 -9.65 -1.11
N GLY A 60 0.90 -10.31 -1.54
CA GLY A 60 -0.34 -9.65 -1.93
C GLY A 60 -0.98 -10.34 -3.13
N GLY A 61 -1.95 -9.66 -3.73
CA GLY A 61 -2.67 -10.15 -4.89
C GLY A 61 -1.96 -9.94 -6.23
N PRO A 62 -2.48 -10.54 -7.29
CA PRO A 62 -1.93 -10.36 -8.64
C PRO A 62 -2.21 -8.96 -9.19
N GLY A 63 -1.33 -8.47 -10.05
CA GLY A 63 -1.50 -7.20 -10.73
C GLY A 63 -2.73 -7.18 -11.64
N MET A 64 -3.49 -6.11 -11.57
CA MET A 64 -4.71 -5.86 -12.35
C MET A 64 -4.64 -4.52 -13.06
N LYS A 65 -5.43 -4.33 -14.10
CA LYS A 65 -5.49 -3.07 -14.86
C LYS A 65 -6.33 -2.00 -14.13
N ILE A 66 -5.93 -1.68 -12.92
CA ILE A 66 -6.52 -0.60 -12.11
C ILE A 66 -5.43 0.11 -11.31
N GLY A 67 -5.76 1.25 -10.71
CA GLY A 67 -4.94 1.86 -9.67
C GLY A 67 -3.64 2.50 -10.12
N MET A 68 -3.58 3.06 -11.32
CA MET A 68 -2.39 3.81 -11.78
C MET A 68 -2.46 5.31 -11.48
N GLY A 69 -3.56 5.80 -10.95
CA GLY A 69 -3.83 7.21 -10.76
C GLY A 69 -4.17 7.64 -9.33
N GLY A 70 -4.17 6.71 -8.37
CA GLY A 70 -4.67 6.96 -7.02
C GLY A 70 -4.00 8.11 -6.29
N SER A 71 -2.69 8.21 -6.35
CA SER A 71 -1.92 9.29 -5.76
C SER A 71 -2.22 10.65 -6.41
N ALA A 72 -2.30 10.70 -7.74
CA ALA A 72 -2.64 11.92 -8.47
C ALA A 72 -4.07 12.38 -8.16
N ALA A 73 -5.05 11.47 -8.19
CA ALA A 73 -6.45 11.78 -7.90
C ALA A 73 -6.64 12.27 -6.46
N SER A 74 -5.99 11.67 -5.49
CA SER A 74 -6.09 12.06 -4.09
C SER A 74 -5.52 13.44 -3.79
N SER A 75 -4.59 13.92 -4.60
CA SER A 75 -3.95 15.23 -4.45
C SER A 75 -4.73 16.38 -5.09
N MET A 76 -5.74 16.08 -5.89
CA MET A 76 -6.57 17.09 -6.56
C MET A 76 -7.65 17.65 -5.64
N ALA A 77 -8.13 18.86 -5.95
CA ALA A 77 -9.28 19.42 -5.26
C ALA A 77 -10.56 18.64 -5.60
N SER A 78 -11.47 18.54 -4.64
CA SER A 78 -12.74 17.81 -4.83
C SER A 78 -13.52 18.32 -6.03
N GLY A 79 -13.99 17.42 -6.88
CA GLY A 79 -14.81 17.73 -8.03
C GLY A 79 -14.05 18.28 -9.26
N THR A 80 -12.71 18.30 -9.22
CA THR A 80 -11.91 18.79 -10.35
C THR A 80 -11.36 17.67 -11.24
N ASN A 81 -11.45 16.43 -10.79
CA ASN A 81 -10.94 15.28 -11.52
C ASN A 81 -11.79 14.96 -12.77
N ALA A 82 -11.13 14.51 -13.81
CA ALA A 82 -11.84 13.82 -14.88
C ALA A 82 -12.34 12.47 -14.40
N ALA A 83 -13.52 12.05 -14.83
CA ALA A 83 -14.13 10.77 -14.42
C ALA A 83 -13.21 9.56 -14.70
N SER A 84 -12.43 9.59 -15.79
CA SER A 84 -11.45 8.57 -16.11
C SER A 84 -10.36 8.44 -15.04
N LEU A 85 -9.89 9.57 -14.49
CA LEU A 85 -8.89 9.56 -13.41
C LEU A 85 -9.47 9.00 -12.11
N ASP A 86 -10.74 9.31 -11.82
CA ASP A 86 -11.42 8.76 -10.64
C ASP A 86 -11.56 7.23 -10.74
N PHE A 87 -11.85 6.71 -11.94
CA PHE A 87 -11.87 5.26 -12.18
C PHE A 87 -10.48 4.62 -12.08
N ASP A 88 -9.45 5.28 -12.61
CA ASP A 88 -8.06 4.81 -12.54
C ASP A 88 -7.49 4.89 -11.11
N SER A 89 -8.15 5.61 -10.22
CA SER A 89 -7.75 5.74 -8.82
C SER A 89 -8.36 4.69 -7.89
N VAL A 90 -9.21 3.82 -8.40
CA VAL A 90 -9.85 2.78 -7.59
C VAL A 90 -8.80 1.80 -7.10
N GLN A 91 -8.68 1.72 -5.78
CA GLN A 91 -7.90 0.69 -5.10
C GLN A 91 -8.82 -0.47 -4.75
N ARG A 92 -8.31 -1.68 -4.86
CA ARG A 92 -9.01 -2.88 -4.41
C ARG A 92 -8.40 -3.36 -3.11
N GLY A 93 -9.25 -3.82 -2.21
CA GLY A 93 -8.86 -4.60 -1.07
C GLY A 93 -9.47 -5.99 -1.19
N ASN A 94 -8.65 -7.01 -1.12
CA ASN A 94 -9.11 -8.37 -0.93
C ASN A 94 -8.73 -8.81 0.49
N PRO A 95 -9.69 -8.80 1.43
CA PRO A 95 -9.39 -9.06 2.83
C PRO A 95 -8.85 -10.48 3.08
N GLU A 96 -9.18 -11.43 2.24
CA GLU A 96 -8.61 -12.78 2.34
C GLU A 96 -7.12 -12.79 1.98
N ILE A 97 -6.73 -12.15 0.89
CA ILE A 97 -5.33 -12.06 0.46
C ILE A 97 -4.53 -11.26 1.48
N GLU A 98 -5.04 -10.12 1.94
CA GLU A 98 -4.42 -9.30 3.00
C GLU A 98 -4.20 -10.13 4.27
N ARG A 99 -5.19 -10.92 4.66
CA ARG A 99 -5.08 -11.81 5.82
C ARG A 99 -4.01 -12.87 5.62
N ARG A 100 -3.96 -13.50 4.47
CA ARG A 100 -2.93 -14.49 4.14
C ARG A 100 -1.53 -13.90 4.16
N ALA A 101 -1.33 -12.71 3.59
CA ALA A 101 -0.07 -11.97 3.65
C ALA A 101 0.34 -11.69 5.10
N GLN A 102 -0.60 -11.23 5.93
CA GLN A 102 -0.36 -11.01 7.34
C GLN A 102 0.02 -12.29 8.10
N GLU A 103 -0.61 -13.43 7.78
CA GLU A 103 -0.27 -14.71 8.43
C GLU A 103 1.14 -15.18 8.06
N VAL A 104 1.58 -14.94 6.81
CA VAL A 104 2.97 -15.22 6.42
C VAL A 104 3.95 -14.39 7.24
N ILE A 105 3.68 -13.09 7.38
CA ILE A 105 4.52 -12.19 8.19
C ILE A 105 4.53 -12.63 9.66
N ASN A 106 3.38 -12.95 10.23
CA ASN A 106 3.26 -13.42 11.60
C ASN A 106 4.04 -14.71 11.81
N HIS A 107 3.96 -15.65 10.86
CA HIS A 107 4.67 -16.92 10.94
C HIS A 107 6.20 -16.74 10.84
N CYS A 108 6.66 -15.82 10.01
CA CYS A 108 8.08 -15.45 9.95
C CYS A 108 8.53 -14.80 11.26
N TRP A 109 7.74 -13.85 11.76
CA TRP A 109 8.01 -13.18 13.04
C TRP A 109 8.10 -14.15 14.23
N ALA A 110 7.20 -15.12 14.28
CA ALA A 110 7.16 -16.13 15.36
C ALA A 110 8.42 -17.01 15.45
N GLN A 111 9.29 -16.99 14.43
CA GLN A 111 10.55 -17.71 14.43
C GLN A 111 11.66 -16.99 15.24
N GLY A 112 11.40 -15.79 15.75
CA GLY A 112 12.35 -15.03 16.55
C GLY A 112 13.65 -14.75 15.80
N GLU A 113 14.78 -15.20 16.33
CA GLU A 113 16.11 -14.99 15.71
C GLU A 113 16.27 -15.67 14.33
N ASN A 114 15.44 -16.65 14.03
CA ASN A 114 15.42 -17.31 12.73
C ASN A 114 14.44 -16.68 11.73
N ASN A 115 13.90 -15.49 12.03
CA ASN A 115 13.03 -14.78 11.12
C ASN A 115 13.73 -14.53 9.78
N PRO A 116 13.23 -15.05 8.65
CA PRO A 116 13.87 -14.87 7.36
C PRO A 116 13.67 -13.46 6.79
N VAL A 117 12.75 -12.67 7.34
CA VAL A 117 12.47 -11.32 6.89
C VAL A 117 13.47 -10.36 7.51
N LEU A 118 14.35 -9.79 6.68
CA LEU A 118 15.36 -8.83 7.09
C LEU A 118 14.86 -7.39 7.02
N PHE A 119 13.99 -7.14 6.03
CA PHE A 119 13.51 -5.81 5.70
C PHE A 119 12.13 -5.92 5.10
N ILE A 120 11.23 -5.04 5.46
CA ILE A 120 9.86 -5.00 4.93
C ILE A 120 9.50 -3.57 4.52
N HIS A 121 8.80 -3.44 3.42
CA HIS A 121 8.32 -2.17 2.88
C HIS A 121 6.90 -2.36 2.34
N ASP A 122 6.05 -1.37 2.50
CA ASP A 122 4.73 -1.38 1.88
C ASP A 122 4.82 -1.06 0.39
N VAL A 123 3.84 -1.52 -0.36
CA VAL A 123 3.63 -1.14 -1.76
C VAL A 123 2.54 -0.08 -1.80
N GLY A 124 2.94 1.16 -2.00
CA GLY A 124 2.05 2.32 -2.03
C GLY A 124 1.90 2.92 -3.43
N ALA A 125 1.77 4.24 -3.48
CA ALA A 125 1.71 5.01 -4.71
C ALA A 125 2.89 4.71 -5.63
N GLY A 126 2.65 4.53 -6.92
CA GLY A 126 3.65 4.12 -7.91
C GLY A 126 3.92 2.61 -7.94
N GLY A 127 3.26 1.83 -7.08
CA GLY A 127 3.36 0.38 -7.08
C GLY A 127 4.78 -0.14 -6.88
N LEU A 128 5.13 -1.21 -7.57
CA LEU A 128 6.47 -1.82 -7.51
C LEU A 128 7.59 -0.87 -7.95
N SER A 129 7.28 0.11 -8.82
CA SER A 129 8.27 1.07 -9.33
C SER A 129 8.79 2.02 -8.25
N ASN A 130 8.05 2.17 -7.16
CA ASN A 130 8.46 2.91 -5.98
C ASN A 130 8.99 1.97 -4.88
N ALA A 131 8.22 0.98 -4.49
CA ALA A 131 8.53 0.13 -3.36
C ALA A 131 9.87 -0.61 -3.48
N PHE A 132 10.15 -1.24 -4.61
CA PHE A 132 11.38 -2.02 -4.77
C PHE A 132 12.65 -1.16 -4.87
N PRO A 133 12.67 -0.06 -5.65
CA PRO A 133 13.80 0.86 -5.61
C PRO A 133 14.05 1.48 -4.25
N GLU A 134 13.02 1.90 -3.51
CA GLU A 134 13.18 2.41 -2.15
C GLU A 134 13.79 1.37 -1.22
N LEU A 135 13.25 0.16 -1.24
CA LEU A 135 13.72 -0.94 -0.39
C LEU A 135 15.22 -1.25 -0.67
N THR A 136 15.62 -1.29 -1.93
CA THR A 136 17.01 -1.57 -2.29
C THR A 136 17.95 -0.39 -2.02
N ASN A 137 17.48 0.84 -2.25
CA ASN A 137 18.24 2.05 -1.95
C ASN A 137 18.51 2.19 -0.45
N ASP A 138 17.49 1.96 0.37
CA ASP A 138 17.60 2.04 1.84
C ASP A 138 18.63 1.06 2.41
N ALA A 139 18.78 -0.11 1.75
CA ALA A 139 19.81 -1.09 2.11
C ALA A 139 21.17 -0.84 1.43
N GLY A 140 21.32 0.24 0.66
CA GLY A 140 22.53 0.53 -0.10
C GLY A 140 22.86 -0.54 -1.15
N ARG A 141 21.84 -1.09 -1.82
CA ARG A 141 21.96 -2.17 -2.79
C ARG A 141 21.40 -1.78 -4.14
N GLY A 142 21.88 -2.45 -5.20
CA GLY A 142 21.22 -2.50 -6.49
C GLY A 142 20.38 -3.77 -6.60
N ALA A 143 19.45 -3.81 -7.56
CA ALA A 143 18.62 -4.98 -7.80
C ALA A 143 18.42 -5.26 -9.29
N ARG A 144 18.07 -6.51 -9.57
CA ARG A 144 17.58 -6.93 -10.87
C ARG A 144 16.15 -7.43 -10.69
N PHE A 145 15.23 -6.82 -11.42
CA PHE A 145 13.80 -7.16 -11.38
C PHE A 145 13.43 -7.92 -12.66
N ASP A 146 12.73 -9.02 -12.50
CA ASP A 146 12.10 -9.73 -13.62
C ASP A 146 10.60 -9.46 -13.65
N LEU A 147 10.19 -8.51 -14.47
CA LEU A 147 8.78 -8.12 -14.58
C LEU A 147 7.87 -9.24 -15.10
N ARG A 148 8.43 -10.25 -15.78
CA ARG A 148 7.65 -11.40 -16.23
C ARG A 148 7.32 -12.38 -15.12
N ALA A 149 8.01 -12.27 -13.99
CA ALA A 149 7.73 -13.07 -12.80
C ALA A 149 6.61 -12.49 -11.93
N VAL A 150 6.17 -11.26 -12.20
CA VAL A 150 5.05 -10.64 -11.46
C VAL A 150 3.75 -11.36 -11.82
N PRO A 151 3.03 -11.91 -10.84
CA PRO A 151 1.73 -12.53 -11.10
C PRO A 151 0.72 -11.50 -11.60
N LEU A 152 -0.02 -11.84 -12.64
CA LEU A 152 -1.01 -10.98 -13.25
C LEU A 152 -2.34 -11.74 -13.37
N GLU A 153 -3.44 -11.05 -13.10
CA GLU A 153 -4.79 -11.59 -13.29
C GLU A 153 -5.27 -11.39 -14.72
N GLU A 154 -4.76 -10.36 -15.37
CA GLU A 154 -5.12 -10.02 -16.74
C GLU A 154 -3.94 -10.22 -17.70
N SER A 155 -4.24 -10.66 -18.91
CA SER A 155 -3.25 -10.72 -19.98
C SER A 155 -3.13 -9.38 -20.71
N GLY A 156 -1.98 -9.13 -21.33
CA GLY A 156 -1.79 -7.98 -22.20
C GLY A 156 -1.43 -6.66 -21.48
N LEU A 157 -1.07 -6.72 -20.22
CA LEU A 157 -0.54 -5.56 -19.50
C LEU A 157 0.82 -5.14 -20.08
N ALA A 158 0.97 -3.85 -20.36
CA ALA A 158 2.24 -3.27 -20.74
C ALA A 158 3.23 -3.27 -19.58
N PRO A 159 4.55 -3.29 -19.82
CA PRO A 159 5.55 -3.24 -18.73
C PRO A 159 5.34 -2.10 -17.76
N LYS A 160 4.91 -0.92 -18.24
CA LYS A 160 4.56 0.22 -17.38
C LYS A 160 3.37 -0.09 -16.47
N GLU A 161 2.34 -0.73 -17.01
CA GLU A 161 1.14 -1.09 -16.23
C GLU A 161 1.45 -2.13 -15.15
N ILE A 162 2.40 -3.01 -15.39
CA ILE A 162 2.88 -3.97 -14.39
C ILE A 162 3.71 -3.26 -13.31
N TRP A 163 4.66 -2.45 -13.75
CA TRP A 163 5.66 -1.85 -12.86
C TRP A 163 5.10 -0.73 -11.97
N CYS A 164 4.18 0.06 -12.51
CA CYS A 164 3.56 1.18 -11.80
C CYS A 164 2.17 0.85 -11.25
N ASN A 165 1.75 -0.40 -11.25
CA ASN A 165 0.43 -0.80 -10.78
C ASN A 165 0.30 -0.59 -9.28
N GLU A 166 -0.70 0.19 -8.87
CA GLU A 166 -1.03 0.48 -7.48
C GLU A 166 -2.12 -0.45 -6.92
N SER A 167 -2.52 -1.46 -7.68
CA SER A 167 -3.41 -2.52 -7.18
C SER A 167 -2.68 -3.32 -6.12
N GLN A 168 -3.16 -3.22 -4.90
CA GLN A 168 -2.46 -3.72 -3.72
C GLN A 168 -3.45 -4.47 -2.83
N GLU A 169 -3.07 -5.66 -2.53
CA GLU A 169 -3.81 -6.49 -1.59
C GLU A 169 -2.87 -7.16 -0.61
#